data_17c3a4bb73286592568d3f7c84a0c88e
#
_entry.id   17c3a4bb73286592568d3f7c84a0c88e
#
_cell.length_a   1.000
_cell.length_b   1.000
_cell.length_c   1.000
_cell.angle_alpha   90.00
_cell.angle_beta   90.00
_cell.angle_gamma   90.00
#
_symmetry.space_group_name_H-M   'P 1'
#
loop_
_entity.id
_entity.type
_entity.pdbx_description
1 polymer ?
#
loop_
_entity_poly.entity_id
_entity_poly.type
_entity_poly.pdbx_seq_one_letter_code
_entity_poly.pdbx_strand_id
1 'polypeptide(L)'
;MNDERLLIEAAQHDPSRFAELYENNFNRVYAFVARRVNDRDEAQDITAEVFHQALKNLGRFQWRGVPFAAWLLRIAANALADRWQRTSRGVEVQADELLQDRSESATGDAVEVERRAILFQLVDRLPDDQRLVVLRRFVDQKSVREIAQELGRSEGAVKQLQFRALETLRGQVRKSQ
;
A
#
# COMPACT_ATOMS: atom_id res chain seq x y z
N MET A 1 -8.05 7.40 -17.44
CA MET A 1 -9.39 7.57 -16.92
C MET A 1 -9.84 6.30 -16.21
N ASN A 2 -10.37 6.44 -15.11
CA ASN A 2 -10.58 5.63 -13.92
C ASN A 2 -11.41 4.35 -14.10
N ASP A 3 -10.91 3.36 -14.81
CA ASP A 3 -11.50 2.01 -14.85
C ASP A 3 -11.59 1.40 -13.44
N GLU A 4 -10.60 1.69 -12.59
CA GLU A 4 -10.57 1.20 -11.20
C GLU A 4 -11.71 1.78 -10.34
N ARG A 5 -12.02 3.07 -10.49
CA ARG A 5 -13.16 3.69 -9.79
C ARG A 5 -14.49 3.05 -10.17
N LEU A 6 -14.71 2.88 -11.47
CA LEU A 6 -15.92 2.26 -11.98
C LEU A 6 -16.05 0.80 -11.52
N LEU A 7 -14.92 0.09 -11.46
CA LEU A 7 -14.88 -1.27 -10.96
C LEU A 7 -15.22 -1.34 -9.47
N ILE A 8 -14.71 -0.40 -8.66
CA ILE A 8 -15.04 -0.31 -7.23
C ILE A 8 -16.52 0.00 -7.04
N GLU A 9 -17.06 0.99 -7.75
CA GLU A 9 -18.48 1.33 -7.70
C GLU A 9 -19.36 0.14 -8.12
N ALA A 10 -18.97 -0.58 -9.16
CA ALA A 10 -19.67 -1.80 -9.59
C ALA A 10 -19.63 -2.90 -8.52
N ALA A 11 -18.47 -3.12 -7.88
CA ALA A 11 -18.30 -4.10 -6.82
C ALA A 11 -19.04 -3.73 -5.52
N GLN A 12 -19.25 -2.43 -5.27
CA GLN A 12 -20.09 -1.97 -4.15
C GLN A 12 -21.57 -2.32 -4.34
N HIS A 13 -22.05 -2.34 -5.58
CA HIS A 13 -23.43 -2.71 -5.91
C HIS A 13 -23.60 -4.21 -6.09
N ASP A 14 -22.59 -4.86 -6.67
CA ASP A 14 -22.58 -6.30 -6.94
C ASP A 14 -21.29 -6.92 -6.42
N PRO A 15 -21.33 -7.62 -5.26
CA PRO A 15 -20.15 -8.25 -4.66
C PRO A 15 -19.44 -9.26 -5.57
N SER A 16 -20.11 -9.83 -6.58
CA SER A 16 -19.48 -10.75 -7.52
C SER A 16 -18.37 -10.07 -8.35
N ARG A 17 -18.49 -8.76 -8.55
CA ARG A 17 -17.49 -7.94 -9.24
C ARG A 17 -16.21 -7.72 -8.43
N PHE A 18 -16.22 -8.04 -7.15
CA PHE A 18 -15.02 -7.96 -6.32
C PHE A 18 -13.92 -8.92 -6.76
N ALA A 19 -14.27 -10.01 -7.45
CA ALA A 19 -13.30 -10.96 -8.01
C ALA A 19 -12.25 -10.27 -8.89
N GLU A 20 -12.65 -9.31 -9.70
CA GLU A 20 -11.75 -8.55 -10.57
C GLU A 20 -10.82 -7.63 -9.77
N LEU A 21 -11.32 -6.98 -8.73
CA LEU A 21 -10.48 -6.21 -7.80
C LEU A 21 -9.47 -7.10 -7.06
N TYR A 22 -9.89 -8.30 -6.69
CA TYR A 22 -9.04 -9.32 -6.08
C TYR A 22 -7.90 -9.73 -7.01
N GLU A 23 -8.22 -10.15 -8.24
CA GLU A 23 -7.23 -10.60 -9.22
C GLU A 23 -6.20 -9.52 -9.56
N ASN A 24 -6.67 -8.28 -9.76
CA ASN A 24 -5.82 -7.14 -10.10
C ASN A 24 -4.85 -6.76 -8.97
N ASN A 25 -5.16 -7.08 -7.73
CA ASN A 25 -4.39 -6.63 -6.57
C ASN A 25 -3.72 -7.77 -5.79
N PHE A 26 -4.08 -9.03 -6.04
CA PHE A 26 -3.60 -10.17 -5.25
C PHE A 26 -2.07 -10.24 -5.18
N ASN A 27 -1.39 -10.20 -6.31
CA ASN A 27 0.07 -10.33 -6.35
C ASN A 27 0.77 -9.23 -5.57
N ARG A 28 0.23 -8.02 -5.60
CA ARG A 28 0.80 -6.87 -4.88
C ARG A 28 0.63 -7.02 -3.37
N VAL A 29 -0.56 -7.39 -2.92
CA VAL A 29 -0.84 -7.61 -1.49
C VAL A 29 -0.04 -8.80 -0.97
N TYR A 30 -0.05 -9.91 -1.69
CA TYR A 30 0.71 -11.10 -1.32
C TYR A 30 2.21 -10.82 -1.20
N ALA A 31 2.81 -10.15 -2.20
CA ALA A 31 4.23 -9.79 -2.16
C ALA A 31 4.57 -8.87 -0.97
N PHE A 32 3.67 -7.95 -0.63
CA PHE A 32 3.83 -7.07 0.53
C PHE A 32 3.83 -7.86 1.85
N VAL A 33 2.90 -8.79 2.00
CA VAL A 33 2.78 -9.65 3.19
C VAL A 33 3.95 -10.64 3.26
N ALA A 34 4.24 -11.37 2.18
CA ALA A 34 5.26 -12.41 2.12
C ALA A 34 6.68 -11.93 2.45
N ARG A 35 6.95 -10.63 2.28
CA ARG A 35 8.24 -10.04 2.67
C ARG A 35 8.37 -9.74 4.16
N ARG A 36 7.26 -9.80 4.90
CA ARG A 36 7.17 -9.44 6.31
C ARG A 36 6.90 -10.61 7.22
N VAL A 37 6.62 -11.77 6.65
CA VAL A 37 6.46 -13.04 7.36
C VAL A 37 7.44 -14.06 6.79
N ASN A 38 7.82 -15.04 7.59
CA ASN A 38 8.82 -16.04 7.19
C ASN A 38 8.18 -17.33 6.65
N ASP A 39 6.88 -17.47 6.80
CA ASP A 39 6.13 -18.65 6.41
C ASP A 39 5.17 -18.33 5.26
N ARG A 40 5.16 -19.21 4.25
CA ARG A 40 4.30 -19.09 3.08
C ARG A 40 2.82 -19.24 3.41
N ASP A 41 2.50 -20.19 4.28
CA ASP A 41 1.11 -20.45 4.67
C ASP A 41 0.57 -19.26 5.47
N GLU A 42 1.40 -18.69 6.34
CA GLU A 42 1.09 -17.46 7.05
C GLU A 42 0.85 -16.28 6.10
N ALA A 43 1.68 -16.14 5.05
CA ALA A 43 1.50 -15.11 4.05
C ALA A 43 0.17 -15.26 3.29
N GLN A 44 -0.21 -16.48 2.96
CA GLN A 44 -1.49 -16.77 2.30
C GLN A 44 -2.67 -16.45 3.22
N ASP A 45 -2.62 -16.85 4.48
CA ASP A 45 -3.68 -16.60 5.47
C ASP A 45 -3.90 -15.11 5.68
N ILE A 46 -2.84 -14.33 5.88
CA ILE A 46 -2.93 -12.89 6.06
C ILE A 46 -3.47 -12.22 4.79
N THR A 47 -3.01 -12.65 3.61
CA THR A 47 -3.51 -12.12 2.34
C THR A 47 -5.00 -12.38 2.17
N ALA A 48 -5.47 -13.58 2.49
CA ALA A 48 -6.89 -13.93 2.46
C ALA A 48 -7.70 -13.06 3.44
N GLU A 49 -7.19 -12.84 4.65
CA GLU A 49 -7.81 -11.98 5.65
C GLU A 49 -7.92 -10.53 5.15
N VAL A 50 -6.89 -10.00 4.51
CA VAL A 50 -6.89 -8.63 3.94
C VAL A 50 -8.03 -8.47 2.95
N PHE A 51 -8.19 -9.40 2.02
CA PHE A 51 -9.27 -9.33 1.02
C PHE A 51 -10.65 -9.57 1.63
N HIS A 52 -10.76 -10.41 2.64
CA HIS A 52 -12.00 -10.61 3.36
C HIS A 52 -12.43 -9.32 4.09
N GLN A 53 -11.50 -8.65 4.78
CA GLN A 53 -11.76 -7.37 5.42
C GLN A 53 -12.10 -6.28 4.39
N ALA A 54 -11.39 -6.27 3.25
CA ALA A 54 -11.67 -5.33 2.16
C ALA A 54 -13.09 -5.51 1.61
N LEU A 55 -13.50 -6.74 1.33
CA LEU A 55 -14.84 -7.04 0.85
C LEU A 55 -15.92 -6.61 1.86
N LYS A 56 -15.72 -6.92 3.14
CA LYS A 56 -16.63 -6.55 4.24
C LYS A 56 -16.81 -5.03 4.36
N ASN A 57 -15.75 -4.26 4.13
CA ASN A 57 -15.74 -2.81 4.27
C ASN A 57 -15.90 -2.04 2.94
N LEU A 58 -16.01 -2.75 1.83
CA LEU A 58 -16.06 -2.15 0.49
C LEU A 58 -17.23 -1.14 0.34
N GLY A 59 -18.38 -1.42 0.92
CA GLY A 59 -19.54 -0.55 0.88
C GLY A 59 -19.34 0.81 1.56
N ARG A 60 -18.35 0.92 2.45
CA ARG A 60 -17.96 2.16 3.13
C ARG A 60 -16.77 2.85 2.47
N PHE A 61 -16.12 2.18 1.51
CA PHE A 61 -14.98 2.74 0.80
C PHE A 61 -15.43 3.91 -0.06
N GLN A 62 -14.74 5.04 0.08
CA GLN A 62 -14.96 6.22 -0.76
C GLN A 62 -13.73 6.45 -1.62
N TRP A 63 -13.94 6.48 -2.92
CA TRP A 63 -12.89 6.84 -3.85
C TRP A 63 -12.48 8.31 -3.67
N ARG A 64 -11.22 8.53 -3.31
CA ARG A 64 -10.62 9.86 -3.12
C ARG A 64 -9.41 10.10 -4.02
N GLY A 65 -9.36 9.44 -5.18
CA GLY A 65 -8.23 9.53 -6.11
C GLY A 65 -7.00 8.71 -5.69
N VAL A 66 -7.14 7.84 -4.69
CA VAL A 66 -6.08 6.92 -4.23
C VAL A 66 -6.30 5.57 -4.87
N PRO A 67 -5.26 4.91 -5.42
CA PRO A 67 -5.38 3.54 -5.90
C PRO A 67 -5.96 2.60 -4.83
N PHE A 68 -6.83 1.70 -5.24
CA PHE A 68 -7.44 0.69 -4.35
C PHE A 68 -6.38 -0.16 -3.63
N ALA A 69 -5.28 -0.44 -4.34
CA ALA A 69 -4.12 -1.12 -3.76
C ALA A 69 -3.59 -0.45 -2.49
N ALA A 70 -3.58 0.87 -2.40
CA ALA A 70 -3.10 1.58 -1.21
C ALA A 70 -3.97 1.31 0.02
N TRP A 71 -5.28 1.25 -0.16
CA TRP A 71 -6.21 0.87 0.89
C TRP A 71 -6.02 -0.58 1.34
N LEU A 72 -5.84 -1.50 0.38
CA LEU A 72 -5.53 -2.91 0.68
C LEU A 72 -4.22 -3.07 1.44
N LEU A 73 -3.17 -2.35 1.04
CA LEU A 73 -1.88 -2.39 1.74
C LEU A 73 -1.95 -1.82 3.16
N ARG A 74 -2.84 -0.85 3.40
CA ARG A 74 -3.12 -0.37 4.75
C ARG A 74 -3.78 -1.45 5.60
N ILE A 75 -4.78 -2.14 5.06
CA ILE A 75 -5.41 -3.28 5.75
C ILE A 75 -4.35 -4.35 6.05
N ALA A 76 -3.48 -4.66 5.09
CA ALA A 76 -2.38 -5.62 5.26
C ALA A 76 -1.40 -5.20 6.37
N ALA A 77 -1.01 -3.94 6.41
CA ALA A 77 -0.12 -3.42 7.45
C ALA A 77 -0.75 -3.52 8.84
N ASN A 78 -2.05 -3.24 8.96
CA ASN A 78 -2.78 -3.40 10.22
C ASN A 78 -2.88 -4.88 10.63
N ALA A 79 -3.21 -5.78 9.71
CA ALA A 79 -3.29 -7.21 9.98
C ALA A 79 -1.95 -7.80 10.46
N LEU A 80 -0.84 -7.38 9.82
CA LEU A 80 0.52 -7.76 10.24
C LEU A 80 0.86 -7.23 11.64
N ALA A 81 0.52 -5.98 11.92
CA ALA A 81 0.77 -5.38 13.22
C ALA A 81 -0.02 -6.08 14.33
N ASP A 82 -1.30 -6.39 14.10
CA ASP A 82 -2.14 -7.12 15.05
C ASP A 82 -1.59 -8.52 15.32
N ARG A 83 -1.07 -9.17 14.29
CA ARG A 83 -0.46 -10.50 14.42
C ARG A 83 0.83 -10.45 15.23
N TRP A 84 1.69 -9.48 15.00
CA TRP A 84 2.90 -9.28 15.79
C TRP A 84 2.60 -8.97 17.25
N GLN A 85 1.57 -8.19 17.54
CA GLN A 85 1.14 -7.94 18.91
C GLN A 85 0.68 -9.22 19.63
N ARG A 86 -0.07 -10.08 18.93
CA ARG A 86 -0.51 -11.37 19.48
C ARG A 86 0.67 -12.30 19.76
N THR A 87 1.67 -12.32 18.87
CA THR A 87 2.89 -13.12 19.04
C THR A 87 3.78 -12.57 20.13
N SER A 88 3.88 -11.25 20.26
CA SER A 88 4.71 -10.57 21.29
C SER A 88 4.10 -10.63 22.69
N ARG A 89 2.79 -10.84 22.84
CA ARG A 89 2.14 -11.06 24.14
C ARG A 89 2.51 -12.39 24.79
N GLY A 90 3.12 -13.33 24.04
CA GLY A 90 3.71 -14.56 24.56
C GLY A 90 5.16 -14.42 25.02
N VAL A 91 5.80 -13.26 24.76
CA VAL A 91 7.16 -12.92 25.20
C VAL A 91 7.09 -11.53 25.82
N GLU A 92 7.16 -11.46 27.16
CA GLU A 92 7.32 -10.20 27.88
C GLU A 92 8.60 -9.50 27.41
N VAL A 93 8.51 -8.52 26.52
CA VAL A 93 9.48 -7.41 26.43
C VAL A 93 8.77 -6.18 25.86
N GLN A 94 8.69 -5.15 26.66
CA GLN A 94 8.60 -3.73 26.40
C GLN A 94 8.66 -3.32 24.91
N ALA A 95 7.53 -3.24 24.26
CA ALA A 95 7.33 -2.52 23.02
C ALA A 95 6.11 -1.60 23.15
N ASP A 96 5.97 -0.97 24.33
CA ASP A 96 4.76 -0.24 24.73
C ASP A 96 4.73 1.21 24.23
N GLU A 97 5.78 1.69 23.56
CA GLU A 97 5.86 3.09 23.13
C GLU A 97 5.60 3.35 21.64
N LEU A 98 5.51 2.33 20.79
CA LEU A 98 5.24 2.52 19.36
C LEU A 98 3.81 2.18 18.93
N LEU A 99 2.94 1.77 19.85
CA LEU A 99 1.61 1.23 19.55
C LEU A 99 0.46 1.99 20.21
N GLN A 100 0.73 3.01 21.01
CA GLN A 100 -0.30 3.85 21.64
C GLN A 100 -1.00 4.81 20.67
N ASP A 101 -0.53 4.92 19.43
CA ASP A 101 -1.08 5.87 18.44
C ASP A 101 -2.16 5.27 17.52
N ARG A 102 -2.71 4.10 17.85
CA ARG A 102 -3.66 3.39 16.97
C ARG A 102 -5.11 3.34 17.43
N SER A 103 -5.45 3.80 18.62
CA SER A 103 -6.83 3.77 19.09
C SER A 103 -7.48 5.13 19.32
N GLU A 104 -6.79 6.23 19.08
CA GLU A 104 -7.35 7.57 19.21
C GLU A 104 -7.08 8.41 17.97
N SER A 105 -7.96 8.40 17.06
CA SER A 105 -8.59 9.56 16.41
C SER A 105 -9.12 9.21 15.02
N ALA A 106 -10.41 9.08 14.92
CA ALA A 106 -11.13 9.11 13.64
C ALA A 106 -10.80 10.38 12.81
N THR A 107 -10.28 11.42 13.45
CA THR A 107 -9.86 12.69 12.82
C THR A 107 -8.40 12.64 12.29
N GLY A 108 -7.47 12.00 13.00
CA GLY A 108 -6.10 11.81 12.52
C GLY A 108 -6.02 10.87 11.32
N ASP A 109 -6.87 9.87 11.29
CA ASP A 109 -6.98 8.89 10.21
C ASP A 109 -7.46 9.54 8.89
N ALA A 110 -8.40 10.48 8.95
CA ALA A 110 -8.89 11.19 7.77
C ALA A 110 -7.83 12.09 7.14
N VAL A 111 -7.07 12.82 7.96
CA VAL A 111 -5.97 13.69 7.50
C VAL A 111 -4.82 12.88 6.91
N GLU A 112 -4.48 11.75 7.52
CA GLU A 112 -3.44 10.85 7.02
C GLU A 112 -3.86 10.17 5.71
N VAL A 113 -5.11 9.75 5.60
CA VAL A 113 -5.67 9.20 4.35
C VAL A 113 -5.67 10.25 3.25
N GLU A 114 -6.02 11.50 3.57
CA GLU A 114 -5.99 12.61 2.62
C GLU A 114 -4.57 12.94 2.16
N ARG A 115 -3.61 13.00 3.07
CA ARG A 115 -2.18 13.19 2.75
C ARG A 115 -1.65 12.08 1.85
N ARG A 116 -1.98 10.83 2.14
CA ARG A 116 -1.62 9.68 1.29
C ARG A 116 -2.29 9.75 -0.07
N ALA A 117 -3.56 10.19 -0.11
CA ALA A 117 -4.28 10.40 -1.36
C ALA A 117 -3.56 11.42 -2.25
N ILE A 118 -3.18 12.55 -1.69
CA ILE A 118 -2.41 13.60 -2.40
C ILE A 118 -1.07 13.03 -2.87
N LEU A 119 -0.36 12.31 -2.02
CA LEU A 119 0.92 11.72 -2.37
C LEU A 119 0.80 10.73 -3.55
N PHE A 120 -0.21 9.87 -3.55
CA PHE A 120 -0.44 8.95 -4.66
C PHE A 120 -0.81 9.67 -5.96
N GLN A 121 -1.62 10.72 -5.89
CA GLN A 121 -1.91 11.55 -7.07
C GLN A 121 -0.65 12.21 -7.63
N LEU A 122 0.25 12.66 -6.75
CA LEU A 122 1.53 13.22 -7.16
C LEU A 122 2.45 12.16 -7.77
N VAL A 123 2.47 10.95 -7.22
CA VAL A 123 3.20 9.81 -7.79
C VAL A 123 2.67 9.45 -9.18
N ASP A 124 1.35 9.46 -9.38
CA ASP A 124 0.72 9.17 -10.68
C ASP A 124 1.07 10.20 -11.76
N ARG A 125 1.44 11.41 -11.36
CA ARG A 125 1.89 12.47 -12.28
C ARG A 125 3.39 12.39 -12.64
N LEU A 126 4.13 11.50 -11.98
CA LEU A 126 5.54 11.28 -12.33
C LEU A 126 5.66 10.63 -13.71
N PRO A 127 6.76 10.89 -14.44
CA PRO A 127 7.12 10.11 -15.62
C PRO A 127 7.13 8.61 -15.32
N ASP A 128 6.73 7.78 -16.27
CA ASP A 128 6.50 6.34 -16.07
C ASP A 128 7.68 5.62 -15.41
N ASP A 129 8.90 5.88 -15.84
CA ASP A 129 10.11 5.28 -15.26
C ASP A 129 10.33 5.68 -13.80
N GLN A 130 10.09 6.94 -13.47
CA GLN A 130 10.22 7.47 -12.12
C GLN A 130 9.12 6.92 -11.20
N ARG A 131 7.89 6.90 -11.69
CA ARG A 131 6.75 6.32 -10.99
C ARG A 131 6.98 4.85 -10.67
N LEU A 132 7.42 4.08 -11.66
CA LEU A 132 7.69 2.66 -11.50
C LEU A 132 8.77 2.40 -10.45
N VAL A 133 9.87 3.14 -10.47
CA VAL A 133 10.94 3.01 -9.47
C VAL A 133 10.44 3.35 -8.07
N VAL A 134 9.65 4.41 -7.91
CA VAL A 134 9.07 4.81 -6.61
C VAL A 134 8.13 3.73 -6.08
N LEU A 135 7.23 3.22 -6.92
CA LEU A 135 6.30 2.16 -6.51
C LEU A 135 7.05 0.88 -6.14
N ARG A 136 8.03 0.46 -6.94
CA ARG A 136 8.84 -0.73 -6.64
C ARG A 136 9.65 -0.58 -5.36
N ARG A 137 10.18 0.61 -5.12
CA ARG A 137 11.03 0.89 -3.94
C ARG A 137 10.22 1.01 -2.66
N PHE A 138 9.12 1.75 -2.67
CA PHE A 138 8.41 2.15 -1.45
C PHE A 138 7.13 1.35 -1.20
N VAL A 139 6.45 0.88 -2.24
CA VAL A 139 5.25 0.04 -2.09
C VAL A 139 5.63 -1.44 -2.07
N ASP A 140 6.40 -1.88 -3.06
CA ASP A 140 6.83 -3.28 -3.18
C ASP A 140 8.07 -3.58 -2.32
N GLN A 141 8.71 -2.57 -1.73
CA GLN A 141 9.90 -2.64 -0.87
C GLN A 141 11.09 -3.38 -1.51
N LYS A 142 11.21 -3.34 -2.83
CA LYS A 142 12.33 -3.92 -3.56
C LYS A 142 13.62 -3.14 -3.32
N SER A 143 14.74 -3.83 -3.27
CA SER A 143 16.06 -3.21 -3.27
C SER A 143 16.36 -2.55 -4.62
N VAL A 144 17.28 -1.59 -4.63
CA VAL A 144 17.75 -0.97 -5.87
C VAL A 144 18.28 -2.01 -6.86
N ARG A 145 18.95 -3.04 -6.37
CA ARG A 145 19.48 -4.15 -7.16
C ARG A 145 18.38 -4.96 -7.84
N GLU A 146 17.34 -5.32 -7.10
CA GLU A 146 16.17 -6.05 -7.65
C GLU A 146 15.44 -5.23 -8.71
N ILE A 147 15.26 -3.92 -8.45
CA ILE A 147 14.64 -3.01 -9.42
C ILE A 147 15.50 -2.89 -10.68
N ALA A 148 16.82 -2.78 -10.53
CA ALA A 148 17.75 -2.70 -11.64
C ALA A 148 17.69 -3.96 -12.53
N GLN A 149 17.66 -5.13 -11.92
CA GLN A 149 17.50 -6.41 -12.62
C GLN A 149 16.16 -6.50 -13.35
N GLU A 150 15.06 -6.11 -12.68
CA GLU A 150 13.72 -6.16 -13.25
C GLU A 150 13.55 -5.21 -14.45
N LEU A 151 14.14 -4.02 -14.37
CA LEU A 151 14.04 -3.01 -15.42
C LEU A 151 15.14 -3.11 -16.48
N GLY A 152 16.09 -4.05 -16.35
CA GLY A 152 17.23 -4.16 -17.26
C GLY A 152 18.11 -2.90 -17.26
N ARG A 153 18.25 -2.24 -16.10
CA ARG A 153 19.02 -0.99 -15.93
C ARG A 153 20.13 -1.18 -14.91
N SER A 154 21.11 -0.27 -14.91
CA SER A 154 22.14 -0.24 -13.85
C SER A 154 21.55 0.29 -12.53
N GLU A 155 22.14 -0.13 -11.41
CA GLU A 155 21.77 0.40 -10.09
C GLU A 155 21.93 1.92 -10.00
N GLY A 156 22.95 2.48 -10.67
CA GLY A 156 23.16 3.91 -10.75
C GLY A 156 22.02 4.63 -11.47
N ALA A 157 21.50 4.06 -12.56
CA ALA A 157 20.36 4.61 -13.27
C ALA A 157 19.08 4.58 -12.41
N VAL A 158 18.85 3.48 -11.66
CA VAL A 158 17.71 3.37 -10.74
C VAL A 158 17.82 4.41 -9.62
N LYS A 159 18.99 4.59 -9.01
CA LYS A 159 19.23 5.62 -8.00
C LYS A 159 18.97 7.04 -8.54
N GLN A 160 19.37 7.33 -9.78
CA GLN A 160 19.07 8.61 -10.41
C GLN A 160 17.58 8.83 -10.65
N LEU A 161 16.87 7.82 -11.12
CA LEU A 161 15.42 7.89 -11.31
C LEU A 161 14.70 8.12 -9.98
N GLN A 162 15.12 7.41 -8.92
CA GLN A 162 14.60 7.60 -7.56
C GLN A 162 14.86 9.04 -7.08
N PHE A 163 16.06 9.54 -7.22
CA PHE A 163 16.41 10.90 -6.82
C PHE A 163 15.55 11.96 -7.53
N ARG A 164 15.44 11.87 -8.85
CA ARG A 164 14.62 12.80 -9.65
C ARG A 164 13.15 12.73 -9.27
N ALA A 165 12.62 11.53 -9.03
CA ALA A 165 11.25 11.35 -8.57
C ALA A 165 11.00 12.05 -7.23
N LEU A 166 11.88 11.84 -6.26
CA LEU A 166 11.75 12.45 -4.93
C LEU A 166 11.88 13.98 -4.99
N GLU A 167 12.77 14.52 -5.83
CA GLU A 167 12.88 15.97 -6.06
C GLU A 167 11.59 16.55 -6.67
N THR A 168 11.03 15.88 -7.68
CA THR A 168 9.76 16.29 -8.28
C THR A 168 8.63 16.28 -7.27
N LEU A 169 8.52 15.22 -6.46
CA LEU A 169 7.50 15.11 -5.43
C LEU A 169 7.63 16.20 -4.36
N ARG A 170 8.86 16.48 -3.90
CA ARG A 170 9.11 17.57 -2.94
C ARG A 170 8.70 18.93 -3.50
N GLY A 171 9.02 19.19 -4.77
CA GLY A 171 8.64 20.43 -5.44
C GLY A 171 7.12 20.60 -5.57
N GLN A 172 6.40 19.51 -5.82
CA GLN A 172 4.95 19.52 -5.94
C GLN A 172 4.24 19.68 -4.59
N VAL A 173 4.72 19.00 -3.54
CA VAL A 173 4.18 19.14 -2.18
C VAL A 173 4.30 20.58 -1.69
N ARG A 174 5.43 21.26 -1.95
CA ARG A 174 5.60 22.67 -1.60
C ARG A 174 4.65 23.63 -2.31
N LYS A 175 4.17 23.28 -3.51
CA LYS A 175 3.22 24.11 -4.27
C LYS A 175 1.77 23.87 -3.84
N SER A 176 1.50 22.80 -3.10
CA SER A 176 0.15 22.43 -2.65
C SER A 176 -0.16 22.90 -1.23
N GLN A 177 0.81 23.56 -0.55
CA GLN A 177 0.65 24.25 0.72
C GLN A 177 0.49 25.75 0.49
#